data_f02811774b41345cd501482b83e1984a
#
_entry.id   f02811774b41345cd501482b83e1984a
#
_cell.length_a   1.000
_cell.length_b   1.000
_cell.length_c   1.000
_cell.angle_alpha   90.00
_cell.angle_beta   90.00
_cell.angle_gamma   90.00
#
_symmetry.space_group_name_H-M   'P 1'
#
loop_
_entity.id
_entity.type
_entity.pdbx_description
1 polymer ?
#
loop_
_entity_poly.entity_id
_entity_poly.type
_entity_poly.pdbx_seq_one_letter_code
_entity_poly.pdbx_strand_id
1 'polypeptide(L)'
;MQLVYSFLLNVTDHTLLKQECLQQYQNADIDTLWKQTTEQDDSWYRVYNATQPYATANQTQQGTCFLSTVYASVQNKTYSNFYYHQLFNETSIRNNAAVDAVKNLAYHIWMGNKYRLDFKGKTLFGYEPKYTSGDYCIYENQYALPIGYATDHWISMDTFQQHNEAEQVLDLLSGIVLPEQVADTEMKQPDSLQTISEQEIESVLQTIEQEFPVTRNGNTLLISTEQPMTKTISLPKSCAGKLLLLSMEVDNTVVANSDDVFIMINGIKNKLTAPSWKYHNQNYHFTYLLSDVTDTLELSFSAGTYQVSSIHAYTLPEIVLEQAVQQVTPLETTAEQVRGDTISGTITTEKDGWFVLSVPYDTGFTVTVDGKETAYENVNLAFLGIPLSAGTHEIVWTYHAPGAATGKKITLITAGMLLLWAGLSYGIQRKQSERRILS
;
A
#
# COMPACT_ATOMS: atom_id res chain seq x y z
N MET A 1 17.25 20.46 31.20
CA MET A 1 17.88 21.56 30.47
C MET A 1 17.92 21.29 28.96
N GLN A 2 18.41 20.15 28.50
CA GLN A 2 18.50 19.81 27.05
C GLN A 2 17.16 19.75 26.31
N LEU A 3 16.10 19.22 26.94
CA LEU A 3 14.73 19.20 26.36
C LEU A 3 14.14 20.63 26.23
N VAL A 4 14.34 21.47 27.22
CA VAL A 4 13.90 22.90 27.20
C VAL A 4 14.69 23.68 26.16
N TYR A 5 15.98 23.40 26.03
CA TYR A 5 16.83 24.02 25.03
C TYR A 5 16.47 23.59 23.62
N SER A 6 16.22 22.31 23.42
CA SER A 6 15.73 21.76 22.12
C SER A 6 14.36 22.33 21.75
N PHE A 7 13.45 22.48 22.72
CA PHE A 7 12.15 23.12 22.51
C PHE A 7 12.30 24.59 22.14
N LEU A 8 13.13 25.34 22.89
CA LEU A 8 13.39 26.74 22.61
C LEU A 8 14.08 26.96 21.25
N LEU A 9 15.04 26.11 20.86
CA LEU A 9 15.65 26.17 19.54
C LEU A 9 14.61 25.94 18.43
N ASN A 10 13.73 24.98 18.57
CA ASN A 10 12.67 24.73 17.59
C ASN A 10 11.66 25.88 17.50
N VAL A 11 11.37 26.56 18.62
CA VAL A 11 10.46 27.71 18.62
C VAL A 11 11.15 28.99 18.09
N THR A 12 12.45 29.11 18.23
CA THR A 12 13.20 30.30 17.78
C THR A 12 13.73 30.19 16.35
N ASP A 13 13.82 28.98 15.80
CA ASP A 13 14.45 28.71 14.50
C ASP A 13 13.52 28.93 13.29
N HIS A 14 12.41 29.65 13.45
CA HIS A 14 11.48 30.04 12.38
C HIS A 14 10.93 28.88 11.51
N THR A 15 11.05 27.63 11.97
CA THR A 15 10.54 26.46 11.27
C THR A 15 9.03 26.23 11.46
N LEU A 16 8.38 27.04 12.28
CA LEU A 16 6.92 27.05 12.37
C LEU A 16 6.37 27.68 11.09
N LEU A 17 5.62 26.88 10.33
CA LEU A 17 4.89 27.39 9.18
C LEU A 17 3.95 28.51 9.65
N LYS A 18 4.06 29.67 9.04
CA LYS A 18 3.10 30.75 9.28
C LYS A 18 1.71 30.28 8.86
N GLN A 19 0.67 30.81 9.52
CA GLN A 19 -0.72 30.50 9.18
C GLN A 19 -1.03 30.76 7.68
N GLU A 20 -0.38 31.77 7.10
CA GLU A 20 -0.44 32.07 5.66
C GLU A 20 0.06 30.91 4.77
N CYS A 21 1.07 30.15 5.22
CA CYS A 21 1.55 28.98 4.53
C CYS A 21 0.55 27.82 4.61
N LEU A 22 -0.14 27.65 5.74
CA LEU A 22 -1.19 26.64 5.89
C LEU A 22 -2.37 26.92 4.97
N GLN A 23 -2.73 28.19 4.78
CA GLN A 23 -3.80 28.59 3.85
C GLN A 23 -3.50 28.22 2.39
N GLN A 24 -2.23 28.17 1.98
CA GLN A 24 -1.83 27.73 0.63
C GLN A 24 -2.11 26.24 0.36
N TYR A 25 -2.21 25.45 1.42
CA TYR A 25 -2.53 24.01 1.33
C TYR A 25 -4.03 23.73 1.50
N GLN A 26 -4.83 24.73 1.85
CA GLN A 26 -6.28 24.61 1.96
C GLN A 26 -6.90 24.80 0.58
N ASN A 27 -7.75 23.89 0.19
CA ASN A 27 -8.53 23.98 -1.03
C ASN A 27 -10.01 23.81 -0.69
N ALA A 28 -10.79 24.90 -0.81
CA ALA A 28 -12.20 24.93 -0.41
C ALA A 28 -13.07 23.92 -1.19
N ASP A 29 -12.72 23.65 -2.46
CA ASP A 29 -13.42 22.66 -3.27
C ASP A 29 -13.14 21.24 -2.74
N ILE A 30 -11.89 20.94 -2.43
CA ILE A 30 -11.49 19.64 -1.87
C ILE A 30 -12.11 19.43 -0.48
N ASP A 31 -12.08 20.46 0.37
CA ASP A 31 -12.68 20.41 1.72
C ASP A 31 -14.21 20.18 1.63
N THR A 32 -14.86 20.83 0.68
CA THR A 32 -16.30 20.65 0.41
C THR A 32 -16.60 19.22 -0.01
N LEU A 33 -15.79 18.65 -0.91
CA LEU A 33 -15.96 17.29 -1.40
C LEU A 33 -15.77 16.26 -0.28
N TRP A 34 -14.73 16.39 0.54
CA TRP A 34 -14.52 15.48 1.67
C TRP A 34 -15.62 15.57 2.72
N LYS A 35 -16.07 16.78 3.03
CA LYS A 35 -17.19 16.99 3.93
C LYS A 35 -18.46 16.32 3.40
N GLN A 36 -18.80 16.53 2.14
CA GLN A 36 -19.95 15.88 1.51
C GLN A 36 -19.84 14.36 1.53
N THR A 37 -18.65 13.80 1.25
CA THR A 37 -18.42 12.36 1.25
C THR A 37 -18.65 11.76 2.64
N THR A 38 -18.10 12.39 3.69
CA THR A 38 -18.22 11.89 5.08
C THR A 38 -19.60 12.11 5.69
N GLU A 39 -20.37 13.09 5.23
CA GLU A 39 -21.76 13.31 5.66
C GLU A 39 -22.72 12.29 5.00
N GLN A 40 -22.38 11.75 3.84
CA GLN A 40 -23.23 10.82 3.10
C GLN A 40 -22.83 9.33 3.32
N ASP A 41 -21.63 9.08 3.83
CA ASP A 41 -21.14 7.74 4.08
C ASP A 41 -20.33 7.73 5.39
N ASP A 42 -20.90 7.16 6.44
CA ASP A 42 -20.30 7.02 7.76
C ASP A 42 -19.61 5.66 7.97
N SER A 43 -19.59 4.81 6.95
CA SER A 43 -18.91 3.51 6.99
C SER A 43 -17.39 3.66 7.11
N TRP A 44 -16.71 2.59 7.44
CA TRP A 44 -15.26 2.58 7.55
C TRP A 44 -14.59 2.25 6.22
N TYR A 45 -13.94 3.23 5.61
CA TYR A 45 -13.26 3.11 4.33
C TYR A 45 -11.97 3.93 4.29
N ARG A 46 -11.13 3.65 3.29
CA ARG A 46 -9.98 4.50 2.93
C ARG A 46 -10.30 5.37 1.72
N VAL A 47 -9.60 6.49 1.65
CA VAL A 47 -9.66 7.43 0.54
C VAL A 47 -8.29 7.59 -0.08
N TYR A 48 -8.25 7.97 -1.35
CA TYR A 48 -7.04 8.24 -2.09
C TYR A 48 -7.10 9.60 -2.77
N ASN A 49 -6.04 10.41 -2.63
CA ASN A 49 -5.92 11.69 -3.32
C ASN A 49 -4.94 11.56 -4.49
N ALA A 50 -5.47 11.43 -5.71
CA ALA A 50 -4.69 11.29 -6.92
C ALA A 50 -4.15 12.62 -7.47
N THR A 51 -4.58 13.78 -6.95
CA THR A 51 -4.14 15.09 -7.41
C THR A 51 -2.72 15.43 -6.93
N GLN A 52 -2.36 14.96 -5.73
CA GLN A 52 -1.07 15.21 -5.09
C GLN A 52 -0.66 14.04 -4.17
N PRO A 53 -0.38 12.85 -4.72
CA PRO A 53 -0.21 11.63 -3.91
C PRO A 53 0.93 11.73 -2.88
N TYR A 54 2.07 12.32 -3.22
CA TYR A 54 3.19 12.48 -2.28
C TYR A 54 2.97 13.58 -1.23
N ALA A 55 2.30 14.68 -1.61
CA ALA A 55 2.02 15.78 -0.71
C ALA A 55 0.97 15.42 0.35
N THR A 56 0.18 14.38 0.11
CA THR A 56 -0.87 13.92 1.02
C THR A 56 -0.42 12.79 1.95
N ALA A 57 0.84 12.32 1.84
CA ALA A 57 1.37 11.31 2.74
C ALA A 57 1.27 11.77 4.20
N ASN A 58 0.66 10.94 5.05
CA ASN A 58 0.36 11.24 6.46
C ASN A 58 -0.53 12.48 6.69
N GLN A 59 -1.17 13.00 5.65
CA GLN A 59 -2.09 14.11 5.79
C GLN A 59 -3.38 13.61 6.47
N THR A 60 -3.69 14.15 7.64
CA THR A 60 -5.00 13.91 8.25
C THR A 60 -6.02 14.73 7.50
N GLN A 61 -6.94 14.07 6.82
CA GLN A 61 -8.12 14.72 6.27
C GLN A 61 -9.03 15.16 7.43
N GLN A 62 -9.83 16.18 7.22
CA GLN A 62 -10.82 16.59 8.22
C GLN A 62 -11.84 15.45 8.40
N GLY A 63 -12.06 15.04 9.64
CA GLY A 63 -13.11 14.08 10.00
C GLY A 63 -12.67 12.62 10.01
N THR A 64 -13.41 11.76 9.34
CA THR A 64 -13.38 10.29 9.44
C THR A 64 -12.70 9.59 8.27
N CYS A 65 -12.06 10.32 7.37
CA CYS A 65 -11.36 9.73 6.23
C CYS A 65 -10.00 9.14 6.64
N PHE A 66 -9.74 7.92 6.21
CA PHE A 66 -8.48 7.20 6.40
C PHE A 66 -7.70 7.18 5.09
N LEU A 67 -6.38 7.33 5.17
CA LEU A 67 -5.49 7.28 3.99
C LEU A 67 -4.68 5.99 4.00
N SER A 68 -4.48 5.40 2.83
CA SER A 68 -3.54 4.31 2.64
C SER A 68 -2.11 4.79 2.33
N THR A 69 -1.95 6.01 1.81
CA THR A 69 -0.64 6.62 1.57
C THR A 69 0.03 7.02 2.88
N VAL A 70 1.21 6.44 3.16
CA VAL A 70 1.95 6.66 4.40
C VAL A 70 3.43 6.98 4.13
N TYR A 71 3.96 7.94 4.88
CA TYR A 71 5.40 8.18 4.99
C TYR A 71 5.85 7.87 6.43
N ALA A 72 6.76 6.92 6.58
CA ALA A 72 7.31 6.54 7.87
C ALA A 72 8.78 6.12 7.76
N SER A 73 9.61 6.54 8.72
CA SER A 73 11.01 6.12 8.80
C SER A 73 11.15 4.65 9.23
N VAL A 74 10.11 4.08 9.84
CA VAL A 74 10.01 2.67 10.22
C VAL A 74 8.74 2.14 9.57
N GLN A 75 8.89 1.10 8.76
CA GLN A 75 7.78 0.44 8.08
C GLN A 75 7.57 -0.98 8.62
N ASN A 76 6.32 -1.43 8.63
CA ASN A 76 5.98 -2.81 8.87
C ASN A 76 6.57 -3.67 7.73
N LYS A 77 7.42 -4.65 8.06
CA LYS A 77 8.16 -5.45 7.08
C LYS A 77 7.23 -6.30 6.21
N THR A 78 6.22 -6.92 6.81
CA THR A 78 5.26 -7.77 6.11
C THR A 78 4.45 -6.95 5.10
N TYR A 79 3.91 -5.81 5.52
CA TYR A 79 3.19 -4.91 4.63
C TYR A 79 4.09 -4.33 3.53
N SER A 80 5.33 -3.97 3.85
CA SER A 80 6.29 -3.47 2.86
C SER A 80 6.59 -4.50 1.77
N ASN A 81 6.79 -5.77 2.17
CA ASN A 81 6.97 -6.86 1.21
C ASN A 81 5.73 -7.06 0.33
N PHE A 82 4.54 -7.08 0.94
CA PHE A 82 3.28 -7.17 0.21
C PHE A 82 3.13 -6.01 -0.78
N TYR A 83 3.36 -4.77 -0.34
CA TYR A 83 3.23 -3.57 -1.15
C TYR A 83 4.14 -3.60 -2.40
N TYR A 84 5.40 -3.99 -2.25
CA TYR A 84 6.36 -3.93 -3.35
C TYR A 84 6.40 -5.19 -4.21
N HIS A 85 6.17 -6.36 -3.65
CA HIS A 85 6.38 -7.63 -4.36
C HIS A 85 5.08 -8.31 -4.80
N GLN A 86 3.99 -8.15 -4.04
CA GLN A 86 2.71 -8.78 -4.39
C GLN A 86 1.75 -7.84 -5.12
N LEU A 87 1.81 -6.56 -4.81
CA LEU A 87 0.96 -5.56 -5.45
C LEU A 87 1.62 -4.92 -6.67
N PHE A 88 2.87 -5.29 -6.97
CA PHE A 88 3.62 -4.83 -8.14
C PHE A 88 3.66 -3.29 -8.25
N ASN A 89 3.74 -2.63 -7.11
CA ASN A 89 3.88 -1.18 -7.07
C ASN A 89 5.33 -0.77 -7.36
N GLU A 90 5.51 0.48 -7.72
CA GLU A 90 6.83 1.04 -7.96
C GLU A 90 7.80 0.73 -6.82
N THR A 91 8.87 0.02 -7.12
CA THR A 91 9.90 -0.31 -6.12
C THR A 91 10.93 0.81 -6.01
N SER A 92 11.17 1.28 -4.79
CA SER A 92 12.26 2.19 -4.49
C SER A 92 12.96 1.75 -3.21
N ILE A 93 14.27 1.51 -3.28
CA ILE A 93 15.09 1.04 -2.15
C ILE A 93 15.10 2.02 -0.97
N ARG A 94 14.91 3.30 -1.22
CA ARG A 94 15.01 4.37 -0.22
C ARG A 94 13.71 5.08 0.00
N ASN A 95 12.63 4.50 -0.45
CA ASN A 95 11.35 5.13 -0.29
C ASN A 95 10.77 4.77 1.08
N ASN A 96 10.65 5.78 1.94
CA ASN A 96 9.96 5.64 3.23
C ASN A 96 8.45 5.92 3.09
N ALA A 97 7.96 6.09 1.86
CA ALA A 97 6.56 6.34 1.57
C ALA A 97 5.97 5.16 0.79
N ALA A 98 4.91 4.58 1.30
CA ALA A 98 4.00 3.75 0.54
C ALA A 98 2.93 4.68 -0.04
N VAL A 99 3.04 4.97 -1.32
CA VAL A 99 2.12 5.84 -2.05
C VAL A 99 1.23 4.99 -2.92
N ASP A 100 -0.06 5.25 -2.88
CA ASP A 100 -1.04 4.50 -3.66
C ASP A 100 -0.74 4.63 -5.17
N ALA A 101 -0.62 3.49 -5.83
CA ALA A 101 -0.35 3.43 -7.25
C ALA A 101 -1.62 3.78 -8.04
N VAL A 102 -1.62 4.92 -8.75
CA VAL A 102 -2.79 5.47 -9.46
C VAL A 102 -3.43 4.49 -10.45
N LYS A 103 -2.60 3.66 -11.07
CA LYS A 103 -2.98 2.74 -12.14
C LYS A 103 -3.21 1.29 -11.67
N ASN A 104 -3.13 1.05 -10.38
CA ASN A 104 -3.27 -0.28 -9.78
C ASN A 104 -4.61 -0.38 -9.04
N LEU A 105 -5.69 -0.69 -9.76
CA LEU A 105 -7.01 -0.84 -9.18
C LEU A 105 -7.07 -1.98 -8.16
N ALA A 106 -6.35 -3.08 -8.37
CA ALA A 106 -6.33 -4.20 -7.43
C ALA A 106 -5.82 -3.78 -6.04
N TYR A 107 -4.77 -2.95 -5.98
CA TYR A 107 -4.32 -2.34 -4.73
C TYR A 107 -5.45 -1.55 -4.05
N HIS A 108 -6.16 -0.72 -4.79
CA HIS A 108 -7.26 0.07 -4.24
C HIS A 108 -8.42 -0.80 -3.76
N ILE A 109 -8.67 -1.93 -4.43
CA ILE A 109 -9.67 -2.93 -4.00
C ILE A 109 -9.28 -3.52 -2.65
N TRP A 110 -8.10 -4.12 -2.52
CA TRP A 110 -7.65 -4.78 -1.29
C TRP A 110 -7.47 -3.84 -0.11
N MET A 111 -7.05 -2.59 -0.38
CA MET A 111 -6.87 -1.60 0.68
C MET A 111 -8.17 -0.91 1.08
N GLY A 112 -9.31 -1.24 0.48
CA GLY A 112 -10.59 -0.60 0.79
C GLY A 112 -10.60 0.90 0.47
N ASN A 113 -9.87 1.32 -0.58
CA ASN A 113 -9.91 2.67 -1.11
C ASN A 113 -11.22 2.87 -1.88
N LYS A 114 -12.27 3.24 -1.14
CA LYS A 114 -13.63 3.41 -1.67
C LYS A 114 -13.77 4.68 -2.49
N TYR A 115 -13.11 5.76 -2.08
CA TYR A 115 -13.19 7.04 -2.76
C TYR A 115 -11.83 7.53 -3.22
N ARG A 116 -11.82 8.06 -4.45
CA ARG A 116 -10.66 8.71 -5.08
C ARG A 116 -10.99 10.15 -5.39
N LEU A 117 -10.19 11.08 -4.86
CA LEU A 117 -10.19 12.47 -5.30
C LEU A 117 -9.29 12.62 -6.52
N ASP A 118 -9.82 13.14 -7.60
CA ASP A 118 -9.06 13.45 -8.83
C ASP A 118 -9.65 14.67 -9.53
N PHE A 119 -9.07 15.07 -10.66
CA PHE A 119 -9.64 16.10 -11.51
C PHE A 119 -10.91 15.58 -12.21
N LYS A 120 -11.89 16.48 -12.39
CA LYS A 120 -13.16 16.15 -13.07
C LYS A 120 -12.96 15.78 -14.54
N GLY A 121 -13.90 15.02 -15.08
CA GLY A 121 -13.95 14.67 -16.50
C GLY A 121 -13.04 13.50 -16.90
N LYS A 122 -12.48 12.77 -15.92
CA LYS A 122 -11.75 11.53 -16.20
C LYS A 122 -12.71 10.36 -16.36
N THR A 123 -12.39 9.47 -17.28
CA THR A 123 -12.95 8.11 -17.37
C THR A 123 -11.94 7.17 -16.75
N LEU A 124 -12.31 6.52 -15.66
CA LEU A 124 -11.43 5.66 -14.88
C LEU A 124 -12.05 4.27 -14.79
N PHE A 125 -11.32 3.24 -15.18
CA PHE A 125 -11.78 1.87 -15.08
C PHE A 125 -12.08 1.49 -13.63
N GLY A 126 -13.28 0.95 -13.37
CA GLY A 126 -13.73 0.57 -12.02
C GLY A 126 -14.21 1.71 -11.13
N TYR A 127 -14.27 2.96 -11.61
CA TYR A 127 -14.71 4.11 -10.84
C TYR A 127 -15.85 4.85 -11.52
N GLU A 128 -16.78 5.35 -10.71
CA GLU A 128 -17.85 6.24 -11.14
C GLU A 128 -17.76 7.63 -10.49
N PRO A 129 -18.01 8.73 -11.23
CA PRO A 129 -18.03 10.06 -10.67
C PRO A 129 -19.22 10.22 -9.71
N LYS A 130 -18.98 10.70 -8.48
CA LYS A 130 -19.99 10.82 -7.43
C LYS A 130 -20.29 12.26 -7.04
N TYR A 131 -19.27 13.05 -6.71
CA TYR A 131 -19.41 14.44 -6.29
C TYR A 131 -18.41 15.32 -7.02
N THR A 132 -18.81 16.55 -7.38
CA THR A 132 -17.93 17.50 -8.07
C THR A 132 -17.95 18.87 -7.38
N SER A 133 -16.80 19.53 -7.27
CA SER A 133 -16.64 20.92 -6.85
C SER A 133 -15.44 21.53 -7.58
N GLY A 134 -15.64 22.71 -8.19
CA GLY A 134 -14.59 23.35 -8.98
C GLY A 134 -14.05 22.46 -10.09
N ASP A 135 -12.75 22.21 -10.05
CA ASP A 135 -12.04 21.35 -11.00
C ASP A 135 -11.88 19.91 -10.52
N TYR A 136 -12.43 19.56 -9.36
CA TYR A 136 -12.24 18.29 -8.70
C TYR A 136 -13.49 17.43 -8.72
N CYS A 137 -13.28 16.12 -8.58
CA CYS A 137 -14.33 15.12 -8.51
C CYS A 137 -13.92 14.02 -7.52
N ILE A 138 -14.88 13.58 -6.70
CA ILE A 138 -14.80 12.31 -5.98
C ILE A 138 -15.35 11.23 -6.90
N TYR A 139 -14.52 10.23 -7.16
CA TYR A 139 -14.88 9.01 -7.87
C TYR A 139 -15.05 7.87 -6.86
N GLU A 140 -16.11 7.09 -7.00
CA GLU A 140 -16.38 5.92 -6.17
C GLU A 140 -15.85 4.65 -6.86
N ASN A 141 -15.00 3.90 -6.16
CA ASN A 141 -14.53 2.58 -6.59
C ASN A 141 -15.66 1.55 -6.44
N GLN A 142 -16.11 0.99 -7.55
CA GLN A 142 -17.23 0.05 -7.59
C GLN A 142 -16.84 -1.34 -7.03
N TYR A 143 -15.56 -1.61 -6.86
CA TYR A 143 -15.00 -2.91 -6.46
C TYR A 143 -14.21 -2.85 -5.14
N ALA A 144 -14.26 -1.74 -4.39
CA ALA A 144 -13.53 -1.64 -3.13
C ALA A 144 -14.01 -2.71 -2.12
N LEU A 145 -13.13 -3.56 -1.65
CA LEU A 145 -13.40 -4.46 -0.54
C LEU A 145 -13.55 -3.66 0.75
N PRO A 146 -14.41 -4.09 1.69
CA PRO A 146 -14.43 -3.51 3.03
C PRO A 146 -13.07 -3.70 3.72
N ILE A 147 -12.69 -2.78 4.61
CA ILE A 147 -11.44 -2.92 5.39
C ILE A 147 -11.49 -4.15 6.30
N GLY A 148 -12.67 -4.45 6.86
CA GLY A 148 -12.95 -5.68 7.58
C GLY A 148 -14.06 -6.47 6.88
N TYR A 149 -13.82 -7.76 6.59
CA TYR A 149 -14.79 -8.62 5.93
C TYR A 149 -14.58 -10.10 6.26
N ALA A 150 -15.61 -10.92 6.04
CA ALA A 150 -15.51 -12.37 6.11
C ALA A 150 -15.75 -13.01 4.73
N THR A 151 -15.13 -14.17 4.50
CA THR A 151 -15.33 -15.00 3.31
C THR A 151 -15.16 -16.48 3.66
N ASP A 152 -15.84 -17.34 2.93
CA ASP A 152 -15.71 -18.81 2.96
C ASP A 152 -14.80 -19.34 1.81
N HIS A 153 -14.00 -18.43 1.20
CA HIS A 153 -13.08 -18.75 0.12
C HIS A 153 -11.63 -18.51 0.55
N TRP A 154 -10.79 -19.54 0.48
CA TRP A 154 -9.36 -19.43 0.84
C TRP A 154 -8.50 -20.42 0.06
N ILE A 155 -7.20 -20.12 0.01
CA ILE A 155 -6.16 -20.96 -0.58
C ILE A 155 -4.98 -21.05 0.41
N SER A 156 -4.24 -22.15 0.36
CA SER A 156 -3.04 -22.31 1.17
C SER A 156 -1.88 -21.44 0.65
N MET A 157 -0.98 -21.05 1.56
CA MET A 157 0.23 -20.33 1.19
C MET A 157 1.09 -21.14 0.21
N ASP A 158 1.16 -22.48 0.38
CA ASP A 158 1.93 -23.36 -0.49
C ASP A 158 1.38 -23.37 -1.92
N THR A 159 0.08 -23.48 -2.08
CA THR A 159 -0.57 -23.40 -3.39
C THR A 159 -0.37 -22.03 -4.02
N PHE A 160 -0.58 -20.96 -3.24
CA PHE A 160 -0.35 -19.59 -3.68
C PHE A 160 1.08 -19.35 -4.21
N GLN A 161 2.09 -19.89 -3.55
CA GLN A 161 3.49 -19.76 -3.97
C GLN A 161 3.85 -20.56 -5.22
N GLN A 162 3.05 -21.56 -5.59
CA GLN A 162 3.22 -22.32 -6.83
C GLN A 162 2.60 -21.63 -8.05
N HIS A 163 1.69 -20.68 -7.82
CA HIS A 163 1.03 -19.91 -8.85
C HIS A 163 1.96 -18.82 -9.42
N ASN A 164 1.77 -18.50 -10.71
CA ASN A 164 2.43 -17.37 -11.33
C ASN A 164 1.84 -16.03 -10.82
N GLU A 165 2.47 -14.91 -11.16
CA GLU A 165 2.06 -13.58 -10.64
C GLU A 165 0.60 -13.22 -10.95
N ALA A 166 0.09 -13.63 -12.12
CA ALA A 166 -1.29 -13.34 -12.52
C ALA A 166 -2.29 -14.22 -11.78
N GLU A 167 -1.96 -15.48 -11.55
CA GLU A 167 -2.72 -16.39 -10.70
C GLU A 167 -2.73 -15.90 -9.25
N GLN A 168 -1.60 -15.41 -8.74
CA GLN A 168 -1.52 -14.85 -7.39
C GLN A 168 -2.41 -13.59 -7.20
N VAL A 169 -2.48 -12.71 -8.20
CA VAL A 169 -3.43 -11.59 -8.20
C VAL A 169 -4.87 -12.09 -8.17
N LEU A 170 -5.16 -13.12 -8.96
CA LEU A 170 -6.49 -13.74 -9.01
C LEU A 170 -6.85 -14.41 -7.67
N ASP A 171 -5.92 -15.11 -7.03
CA ASP A 171 -6.11 -15.70 -5.69
C ASP A 171 -6.53 -14.65 -4.66
N LEU A 172 -5.79 -13.54 -4.62
CA LEU A 172 -6.07 -12.44 -3.69
C LEU A 172 -7.38 -11.70 -3.98
N LEU A 173 -7.88 -11.74 -5.24
CA LEU A 173 -9.17 -11.18 -5.60
C LEU A 173 -10.33 -12.16 -5.35
N SER A 174 -10.05 -13.46 -5.39
CA SER A 174 -11.08 -14.51 -5.30
C SER A 174 -11.27 -15.06 -3.88
N GLY A 175 -10.37 -14.75 -2.94
CA GLY A 175 -10.44 -15.25 -1.58
C GLY A 175 -9.30 -14.74 -0.72
N ILE A 176 -8.90 -15.53 0.27
CA ILE A 176 -7.79 -15.20 1.16
C ILE A 176 -6.70 -16.26 1.11
N VAL A 177 -5.46 -15.82 1.32
CA VAL A 177 -4.30 -16.69 1.44
C VAL A 177 -4.06 -16.97 2.92
N LEU A 178 -4.16 -18.23 3.32
CA LEU A 178 -3.97 -18.69 4.70
C LEU A 178 -2.58 -19.31 4.90
N PRO A 179 -1.98 -19.20 6.10
CA PRO A 179 -0.82 -20.00 6.45
C PRO A 179 -1.09 -21.49 6.28
N GLU A 180 -0.10 -22.24 5.80
CA GLU A 180 -0.21 -23.69 5.50
C GLU A 180 -0.80 -24.52 6.65
N GLN A 181 -0.47 -24.19 7.89
CA GLN A 181 -0.88 -24.92 9.08
C GLN A 181 -2.39 -24.89 9.36
N VAL A 182 -3.15 -24.06 8.64
CA VAL A 182 -4.56 -23.76 8.92
C VAL A 182 -5.47 -24.09 7.74
N ALA A 183 -4.93 -24.27 6.53
CA ALA A 183 -5.71 -24.47 5.31
C ALA A 183 -6.02 -25.95 5.07
N ASP A 184 -7.27 -26.36 5.34
CA ASP A 184 -7.73 -27.76 5.14
C ASP A 184 -8.34 -28.02 3.76
N THR A 185 -8.76 -26.99 3.01
CA THR A 185 -9.43 -27.14 1.70
C THR A 185 -9.00 -26.03 0.75
N GLU A 186 -8.79 -26.40 -0.51
CA GLU A 186 -8.40 -25.45 -1.55
C GLU A 186 -9.61 -24.93 -2.30
N MET A 187 -9.63 -23.63 -2.54
CA MET A 187 -10.55 -22.95 -3.41
C MET A 187 -10.20 -23.25 -4.87
N LYS A 188 -11.19 -23.54 -5.71
CA LYS A 188 -10.98 -23.55 -7.16
C LYS A 188 -10.97 -22.11 -7.66
N GLN A 189 -9.88 -21.76 -8.35
CA GLN A 189 -9.83 -20.48 -9.07
C GLN A 189 -10.89 -20.45 -10.19
N PRO A 190 -11.52 -19.30 -10.44
CA PRO A 190 -12.32 -19.12 -11.64
C PRO A 190 -11.41 -19.16 -12.87
N ASP A 191 -11.87 -19.83 -13.95
CA ASP A 191 -11.19 -19.91 -15.27
C ASP A 191 -11.25 -18.55 -16.03
N SER A 192 -10.85 -17.48 -15.36
CA SER A 192 -11.01 -16.11 -15.87
C SER A 192 -9.70 -15.45 -16.31
N LEU A 193 -8.57 -16.07 -15.97
CA LEU A 193 -7.26 -15.58 -16.41
C LEU A 193 -7.06 -15.80 -17.90
N GLN A 194 -6.75 -14.74 -18.65
CA GLN A 194 -6.44 -14.81 -20.06
C GLN A 194 -4.98 -14.44 -20.29
N THR A 195 -4.18 -15.40 -20.70
CA THR A 195 -2.81 -15.14 -21.18
C THR A 195 -2.88 -14.45 -22.54
N ILE A 196 -2.12 -13.38 -22.72
CA ILE A 196 -1.92 -12.75 -24.03
C ILE A 196 -1.11 -13.72 -24.89
N SER A 197 -1.60 -14.03 -26.07
CA SER A 197 -0.95 -14.98 -26.96
C SER A 197 0.47 -14.54 -27.36
N GLU A 198 1.37 -15.49 -27.58
CA GLU A 198 2.71 -15.21 -28.07
C GLU A 198 2.69 -14.36 -29.36
N GLN A 199 1.71 -14.56 -30.24
CA GLN A 199 1.54 -13.78 -31.46
C GLN A 199 1.19 -12.32 -31.18
N GLU A 200 0.36 -12.04 -30.18
CA GLU A 200 0.03 -10.68 -29.76
C GLU A 200 1.22 -9.99 -29.10
N ILE A 201 1.97 -10.71 -28.24
CA ILE A 201 3.23 -10.22 -27.65
C ILE A 201 4.23 -9.92 -28.76
N GLU A 202 4.39 -10.81 -29.73
CA GLU A 202 5.25 -10.64 -30.91
C GLU A 202 4.91 -9.34 -31.67
N SER A 203 3.63 -9.06 -31.89
CA SER A 203 3.19 -7.83 -32.56
C SER A 203 3.57 -6.58 -31.78
N VAL A 204 3.47 -6.60 -30.42
CA VAL A 204 3.90 -5.49 -29.58
C VAL A 204 5.42 -5.31 -29.61
N LEU A 205 6.19 -6.40 -29.56
CA LEU A 205 7.64 -6.37 -29.64
C LEU A 205 8.14 -5.79 -30.99
N GLN A 206 7.47 -6.14 -32.09
CA GLN A 206 7.76 -5.54 -33.41
C GLN A 206 7.50 -4.04 -33.42
N THR A 207 6.45 -3.57 -32.77
CA THR A 207 6.17 -2.13 -32.61
C THR A 207 7.26 -1.45 -31.78
N ILE A 208 7.71 -2.07 -30.68
CA ILE A 208 8.81 -1.57 -29.87
C ILE A 208 10.11 -1.45 -30.71
N GLU A 209 10.43 -2.46 -31.50
CA GLU A 209 11.61 -2.47 -32.38
C GLU A 209 11.56 -1.36 -33.45
N GLN A 210 10.39 -0.98 -33.92
CA GLN A 210 10.19 0.10 -34.89
C GLN A 210 10.31 1.50 -34.26
N GLU A 211 9.80 1.66 -33.04
CA GLU A 211 9.68 2.95 -32.37
C GLU A 211 10.91 3.32 -31.51
N PHE A 212 11.68 2.34 -31.10
CA PHE A 212 12.84 2.50 -30.23
C PHE A 212 14.13 1.97 -30.87
N PRO A 213 15.31 2.55 -30.60
CA PRO A 213 16.60 2.01 -31.03
C PRO A 213 16.98 0.78 -30.19
N VAL A 214 16.28 -0.30 -30.39
CA VAL A 214 16.53 -1.58 -29.71
C VAL A 214 16.99 -2.60 -30.73
N THR A 215 17.82 -3.54 -30.29
CA THR A 215 18.18 -4.73 -31.08
C THR A 215 17.48 -5.92 -30.50
N ARG A 216 16.74 -6.64 -31.32
CA ARG A 216 15.97 -7.80 -30.90
C ARG A 216 16.64 -9.11 -31.29
N ASN A 217 16.64 -10.08 -30.38
CA ASN A 217 17.03 -11.45 -30.64
C ASN A 217 15.99 -12.39 -30.01
N GLY A 218 15.08 -12.93 -30.84
CA GLY A 218 13.93 -13.69 -30.36
C GLY A 218 13.04 -12.86 -29.45
N ASN A 219 12.77 -13.30 -28.21
CA ASN A 219 11.98 -12.58 -27.21
C ASN A 219 12.83 -11.70 -26.29
N THR A 220 14.08 -11.44 -26.65
CA THR A 220 15.00 -10.60 -25.89
C THR A 220 15.22 -9.29 -26.62
N LEU A 221 15.11 -8.17 -25.91
CA LEU A 221 15.39 -6.82 -26.38
C LEU A 221 16.70 -6.35 -25.75
N LEU A 222 17.65 -5.93 -26.55
CA LEU A 222 18.82 -5.17 -26.11
C LEU A 222 18.52 -3.68 -26.33
N ILE A 223 18.37 -2.96 -25.25
CA ILE A 223 18.20 -1.50 -25.24
C ILE A 223 19.59 -0.87 -25.13
N SER A 224 19.89 0.08 -26.03
CA SER A 224 21.14 0.83 -25.97
C SER A 224 20.85 2.27 -26.41
N THR A 225 20.79 3.17 -25.44
CA THR A 225 20.43 4.59 -25.70
C THR A 225 21.20 5.53 -24.78
N GLU A 226 21.62 6.69 -25.32
CA GLU A 226 22.32 7.72 -24.55
C GLU A 226 21.36 8.63 -23.77
N GLN A 227 20.08 8.69 -24.16
CA GLN A 227 19.06 9.52 -23.54
C GLN A 227 17.82 8.69 -23.23
N PRO A 228 17.08 9.02 -22.14
CA PRO A 228 15.78 8.40 -21.89
C PRO A 228 14.83 8.63 -23.06
N MET A 229 14.01 7.64 -23.36
CA MET A 229 13.05 7.71 -24.46
C MET A 229 11.66 7.29 -24.01
N THR A 230 10.65 8.02 -24.47
CA THR A 230 9.24 7.72 -24.22
C THR A 230 8.48 7.66 -25.53
N LYS A 231 7.68 6.63 -25.70
CA LYS A 231 6.82 6.43 -26.88
C LYS A 231 5.49 5.83 -26.48
N THR A 232 4.46 6.11 -27.27
CA THR A 232 3.17 5.46 -27.18
C THR A 232 3.16 4.25 -28.12
N ILE A 233 2.80 3.07 -27.58
CA ILE A 233 2.78 1.82 -28.31
C ILE A 233 1.34 1.31 -28.40
N SER A 234 0.93 0.83 -29.57
CA SER A 234 -0.37 0.20 -29.75
C SER A 234 -0.41 -1.18 -29.10
N LEU A 235 -1.53 -1.46 -28.45
CA LEU A 235 -1.82 -2.75 -27.82
C LEU A 235 -2.86 -3.54 -28.62
N PRO A 236 -2.88 -4.87 -28.47
CA PRO A 236 -4.00 -5.69 -28.89
C PRO A 236 -5.32 -5.20 -28.29
N LYS A 237 -6.39 -5.25 -29.07
CA LYS A 237 -7.74 -4.88 -28.58
C LYS A 237 -8.23 -5.73 -27.43
N SER A 238 -7.68 -6.94 -27.27
CA SER A 238 -7.93 -7.85 -26.15
C SER A 238 -7.56 -7.29 -24.78
N CYS A 239 -6.67 -6.28 -24.72
CA CYS A 239 -6.20 -5.66 -23.47
C CYS A 239 -7.10 -4.51 -22.99
N ALA A 240 -7.81 -3.83 -23.89
CA ALA A 240 -8.55 -2.63 -23.56
C ALA A 240 -9.70 -2.90 -22.56
N GLY A 241 -9.80 -2.05 -21.53
CA GLY A 241 -10.84 -2.16 -20.50
C GLY A 241 -10.70 -3.38 -19.58
N LYS A 242 -9.48 -3.87 -19.38
CA LYS A 242 -9.16 -4.97 -18.47
C LYS A 242 -7.98 -4.60 -17.57
N LEU A 243 -7.81 -5.33 -16.48
CA LEU A 243 -6.53 -5.30 -15.77
C LEU A 243 -5.48 -5.99 -16.64
N LEU A 244 -4.34 -5.33 -16.83
CA LEU A 244 -3.20 -5.87 -17.58
C LEU A 244 -2.04 -6.06 -16.61
N LEU A 245 -1.60 -7.29 -16.45
CA LEU A 245 -0.38 -7.66 -15.75
C LEU A 245 0.72 -7.92 -16.76
N LEU A 246 1.86 -7.25 -16.59
CA LEU A 246 3.07 -7.44 -17.39
C LEU A 246 4.20 -7.83 -16.46
N SER A 247 4.97 -8.86 -16.83
CA SER A 247 6.23 -9.20 -16.16
C SER A 247 7.36 -9.41 -17.17
N MET A 248 8.58 -9.09 -16.74
CA MET A 248 9.78 -9.20 -17.57
C MET A 248 11.03 -9.28 -16.72
N GLU A 249 12.05 -9.97 -17.25
CA GLU A 249 13.39 -9.97 -16.67
C GLU A 249 14.20 -8.82 -17.24
N VAL A 250 14.92 -8.10 -16.38
CA VAL A 250 15.78 -6.97 -16.73
C VAL A 250 17.19 -7.21 -16.23
N ASP A 251 18.18 -7.13 -17.12
CA ASP A 251 19.59 -7.35 -16.80
C ASP A 251 20.44 -6.13 -17.26
N ASN A 252 21.10 -5.48 -16.33
CA ASN A 252 22.02 -4.39 -16.58
C ASN A 252 23.50 -4.81 -16.45
N THR A 253 23.78 -6.12 -16.38
CA THR A 253 25.15 -6.63 -16.31
C THR A 253 25.77 -6.94 -17.68
N VAL A 254 25.00 -6.73 -18.76
CA VAL A 254 25.44 -6.98 -20.15
C VAL A 254 26.62 -6.10 -20.61
N VAL A 255 26.85 -5.00 -19.91
CA VAL A 255 28.03 -4.13 -20.08
C VAL A 255 28.68 -3.83 -18.72
N ALA A 256 29.99 -3.62 -18.75
CA ALA A 256 30.71 -3.21 -17.54
C ALA A 256 30.32 -1.76 -17.15
N ASN A 257 30.20 -1.51 -15.84
CA ASN A 257 29.86 -0.19 -15.27
C ASN A 257 28.53 0.40 -15.77
N SER A 258 27.52 -0.45 -15.97
CA SER A 258 26.17 0.00 -16.32
C SER A 258 25.55 0.87 -15.20
N ASP A 259 24.72 1.81 -15.63
CA ASP A 259 23.99 2.70 -14.75
C ASP A 259 22.71 2.04 -14.16
N ASP A 260 21.98 2.82 -13.35
CA ASP A 260 20.63 2.46 -12.95
C ASP A 260 19.73 2.32 -14.18
N VAL A 261 18.94 1.25 -14.21
CA VAL A 261 17.92 1.04 -15.25
C VAL A 261 16.55 1.29 -14.65
N PHE A 262 15.70 2.00 -15.38
CA PHE A 262 14.28 2.05 -15.08
C PHE A 262 13.46 1.95 -16.36
N ILE A 263 12.32 1.27 -16.24
CA ILE A 263 11.28 1.18 -17.28
C ILE A 263 10.01 1.71 -16.65
N MET A 264 9.34 2.64 -17.35
CA MET A 264 8.03 3.14 -16.94
C MET A 264 6.98 2.71 -17.95
N ILE A 265 5.84 2.25 -17.43
CA ILE A 265 4.67 1.91 -18.23
C ILE A 265 3.47 2.64 -17.65
N ASN A 266 2.84 3.51 -18.44
CA ASN A 266 1.74 4.39 -18.00
C ASN A 266 2.06 5.17 -16.72
N GLY A 267 3.32 5.59 -16.53
CA GLY A 267 3.79 6.35 -15.37
C GLY A 267 4.17 5.48 -14.16
N ILE A 268 3.91 4.17 -14.17
CA ILE A 268 4.41 3.24 -13.13
C ILE A 268 5.85 2.85 -13.46
N LYS A 269 6.75 3.05 -12.51
CA LYS A 269 8.18 2.85 -12.69
C LYS A 269 8.71 1.67 -11.88
N ASN A 270 9.40 0.74 -12.54
CA ASN A 270 10.30 -0.21 -11.91
C ASN A 270 11.75 0.21 -12.12
N LYS A 271 12.61 -0.14 -11.16
CA LYS A 271 14.02 0.26 -11.17
C LYS A 271 14.93 -0.90 -10.75
N LEU A 272 16.02 -1.10 -11.52
CA LEU A 272 17.16 -1.92 -11.16
C LEU A 272 18.35 -0.98 -10.96
N THR A 273 18.99 -1.02 -9.79
CA THR A 273 20.14 -0.16 -9.52
C THR A 273 21.41 -0.68 -10.20
N ALA A 274 22.35 0.23 -10.47
CA ALA A 274 23.66 -0.11 -11.03
C ALA A 274 24.36 -1.21 -10.21
N PRO A 275 25.03 -2.18 -10.84
CA PRO A 275 25.73 -3.26 -10.13
C PRO A 275 26.83 -2.76 -9.18
N SER A 276 27.41 -1.58 -9.47
CA SER A 276 28.44 -0.92 -8.65
C SER A 276 27.88 -0.24 -7.39
N TRP A 277 26.57 -0.14 -7.27
CA TRP A 277 25.95 0.58 -6.17
C TRP A 277 26.05 -0.20 -4.86
N LYS A 278 26.51 0.43 -3.79
CA LYS A 278 26.71 -0.21 -2.48
C LYS A 278 25.43 -0.89 -1.93
N TYR A 279 24.29 -0.34 -2.26
CA TYR A 279 22.99 -0.84 -1.84
C TYR A 279 22.17 -1.28 -3.06
N HIS A 280 22.72 -2.23 -3.80
CA HIS A 280 22.10 -2.81 -4.97
C HIS A 280 20.75 -3.45 -4.63
N ASN A 281 19.66 -3.11 -5.38
CA ASN A 281 18.33 -3.59 -5.06
C ASN A 281 18.01 -4.99 -5.57
N GLN A 282 18.82 -5.51 -6.47
CA GLN A 282 18.62 -6.85 -7.05
C GLN A 282 17.22 -7.06 -7.67
N ASN A 283 16.57 -5.98 -8.09
CA ASN A 283 15.27 -6.04 -8.72
C ASN A 283 15.43 -6.37 -10.21
N TYR A 284 15.77 -7.61 -10.51
CA TYR A 284 15.92 -8.09 -11.90
C TYR A 284 14.56 -8.44 -12.54
N HIS A 285 13.50 -8.60 -11.76
CA HIS A 285 12.18 -8.94 -12.23
C HIS A 285 11.25 -7.73 -12.10
N PHE A 286 10.84 -7.16 -13.24
CA PHE A 286 9.93 -6.03 -13.30
C PHE A 286 8.51 -6.51 -13.53
N THR A 287 7.57 -6.07 -12.70
CA THR A 287 6.16 -6.41 -12.82
C THR A 287 5.31 -5.15 -12.75
N TYR A 288 4.26 -5.11 -13.55
CA TYR A 288 3.31 -4.00 -13.63
C TYR A 288 1.90 -4.53 -13.60
N LEU A 289 1.05 -3.96 -12.74
CA LEU A 289 -0.39 -4.21 -12.74
C LEU A 289 -1.11 -2.91 -13.09
N LEU A 290 -1.71 -2.87 -14.26
CA LEU A 290 -2.28 -1.68 -14.87
C LEU A 290 -3.80 -1.82 -14.96
N SER A 291 -4.55 -0.79 -14.58
CA SER A 291 -6.02 -0.76 -14.70
C SER A 291 -6.53 0.22 -15.76
N ASP A 292 -5.83 1.30 -16.02
CA ASP A 292 -6.23 2.32 -17.01
C ASP A 292 -5.65 1.98 -18.39
N VAL A 293 -5.93 0.77 -18.90
CA VAL A 293 -5.42 0.29 -20.17
C VAL A 293 -6.43 0.57 -21.29
N THR A 294 -5.99 1.33 -22.27
CA THR A 294 -6.72 1.56 -23.53
C THR A 294 -6.16 0.66 -24.64
N ASP A 295 -6.24 1.09 -25.87
CA ASP A 295 -5.59 0.49 -27.02
C ASP A 295 -4.11 0.86 -27.16
N THR A 296 -3.56 1.62 -26.19
CA THR A 296 -2.18 2.09 -26.18
C THR A 296 -1.56 2.03 -24.79
N LEU A 297 -0.22 1.95 -24.75
CA LEU A 297 0.62 2.13 -23.56
C LEU A 297 1.64 3.24 -23.81
N GLU A 298 1.86 4.07 -22.79
CA GLU A 298 3.05 4.92 -22.74
C GLU A 298 4.21 4.11 -22.16
N LEU A 299 5.26 3.88 -22.96
CA LEU A 299 6.45 3.12 -22.58
C LEU A 299 7.66 4.03 -22.56
N SER A 300 8.41 4.03 -21.46
CA SER A 300 9.64 4.79 -21.31
C SER A 300 10.79 3.87 -20.91
N PHE A 301 11.92 4.02 -21.60
CA PHE A 301 13.19 3.39 -21.28
C PHE A 301 14.19 4.42 -20.77
N SER A 302 14.94 4.10 -19.70
CA SER A 302 16.07 4.91 -19.25
C SER A 302 17.23 4.86 -20.27
N ALA A 303 18.11 5.86 -20.18
CA ALA A 303 19.41 5.76 -20.84
C ALA A 303 20.20 4.56 -20.29
N GLY A 304 21.14 4.06 -21.10
CA GLY A 304 22.02 2.93 -20.74
C GLY A 304 21.96 1.78 -21.73
N THR A 305 22.72 0.72 -21.41
CA THR A 305 22.71 -0.54 -22.17
C THR A 305 22.30 -1.66 -21.23
N TYR A 306 21.19 -2.29 -21.52
CA TYR A 306 20.61 -3.37 -20.71
C TYR A 306 19.70 -4.26 -21.55
N GLN A 307 19.37 -5.41 -20.99
CA GLN A 307 18.59 -6.43 -21.68
C GLN A 307 17.23 -6.62 -20.99
N VAL A 308 16.19 -6.83 -21.78
CA VAL A 308 14.84 -7.20 -21.33
C VAL A 308 14.48 -8.52 -22.00
N SER A 309 14.04 -9.48 -21.20
CA SER A 309 13.69 -10.83 -21.64
C SER A 309 12.52 -11.41 -20.86
N SER A 310 12.08 -12.63 -21.20
CA SER A 310 11.03 -13.36 -20.48
C SER A 310 9.77 -12.51 -20.28
N ILE A 311 9.31 -11.85 -21.34
CA ILE A 311 8.15 -10.96 -21.31
C ILE A 311 6.89 -11.79 -21.30
N HIS A 312 6.08 -11.64 -20.25
CA HIS A 312 4.76 -12.27 -20.09
C HIS A 312 3.69 -11.20 -19.89
N ALA A 313 2.50 -11.48 -20.42
CA ALA A 313 1.36 -10.58 -20.33
C ALA A 313 0.07 -11.36 -20.09
N TYR A 314 -0.74 -10.85 -19.15
CA TYR A 314 -2.01 -11.47 -18.76
C TYR A 314 -3.09 -10.39 -18.65
N THR A 315 -4.33 -10.75 -18.96
CA THR A 315 -5.48 -9.86 -18.70
C THR A 315 -6.48 -10.53 -17.78
N LEU A 316 -7.02 -9.73 -16.87
CA LEU A 316 -8.11 -10.10 -15.96
C LEU A 316 -9.36 -9.30 -16.35
N PRO A 317 -10.47 -9.99 -16.71
CA PRO A 317 -11.70 -9.31 -17.06
C PRO A 317 -12.42 -8.73 -15.84
N GLU A 318 -13.22 -7.71 -16.05
CA GLU A 318 -13.96 -6.97 -15.01
C GLU A 318 -14.83 -7.87 -14.12
N ILE A 319 -15.39 -8.95 -14.67
CA ILE A 319 -16.22 -9.90 -13.91
C ILE A 319 -15.52 -10.47 -12.67
N VAL A 320 -14.20 -10.58 -12.68
CA VAL A 320 -13.41 -11.04 -11.53
C VAL A 320 -13.53 -10.05 -10.38
N LEU A 321 -13.56 -8.77 -10.68
CA LEU A 321 -13.68 -7.70 -9.68
C LEU A 321 -15.08 -7.67 -9.07
N GLU A 322 -16.11 -7.87 -9.88
CA GLU A 322 -17.50 -7.99 -9.42
C GLU A 322 -17.66 -9.19 -8.47
N GLN A 323 -17.09 -10.34 -8.84
CA GLN A 323 -17.10 -11.55 -8.01
C GLN A 323 -16.38 -11.34 -6.69
N ALA A 324 -15.23 -10.64 -6.67
CA ALA A 324 -14.47 -10.35 -5.47
C ALA A 324 -15.34 -9.65 -4.41
N VAL A 325 -16.13 -8.67 -4.81
CA VAL A 325 -17.02 -7.92 -3.90
C VAL A 325 -18.21 -8.78 -3.45
N GLN A 326 -18.77 -9.62 -4.34
CA GLN A 326 -19.93 -10.45 -4.05
C GLN A 326 -19.63 -11.62 -3.09
N GLN A 327 -18.37 -12.04 -2.99
CA GLN A 327 -17.93 -13.18 -2.18
C GLN A 327 -17.58 -12.82 -0.73
N VAL A 328 -17.72 -11.57 -0.35
CA VAL A 328 -17.36 -11.10 1.00
C VAL A 328 -18.57 -10.55 1.75
N THR A 329 -18.58 -10.79 3.06
CA THR A 329 -19.53 -10.18 3.99
C THR A 329 -18.82 -9.07 4.75
N PRO A 330 -19.27 -7.79 4.68
CA PRO A 330 -18.62 -6.69 5.34
C PRO A 330 -18.79 -6.72 6.86
N LEU A 331 -17.80 -6.19 7.59
CA LEU A 331 -17.95 -5.82 8.99
C LEU A 331 -18.86 -4.58 9.06
N GLU A 332 -19.98 -4.71 9.78
CA GLU A 332 -20.84 -3.57 10.11
C GLU A 332 -20.16 -2.74 11.19
N THR A 333 -19.58 -1.61 10.79
CA THR A 333 -18.87 -0.69 11.67
C THR A 333 -18.92 0.72 11.12
N THR A 334 -18.79 1.71 12.00
CA THR A 334 -18.70 3.13 11.63
C THR A 334 -17.31 3.67 11.88
N ALA A 335 -16.97 4.79 11.25
CA ALA A 335 -15.71 5.48 11.50
C ALA A 335 -15.54 5.90 12.99
N GLU A 336 -16.62 6.03 13.76
CA GLU A 336 -16.57 6.31 15.19
C GLU A 336 -16.17 5.10 16.04
N GLN A 337 -16.49 3.88 15.58
CA GLN A 337 -16.12 2.62 16.23
C GLN A 337 -14.67 2.21 15.95
N VAL A 338 -13.99 2.97 15.09
CA VAL A 338 -12.59 2.77 14.71
C VAL A 338 -11.78 3.98 15.14
N ARG A 339 -11.53 4.11 16.43
CA ARG A 339 -10.79 5.25 16.98
C ARG A 339 -9.72 4.82 17.97
N GLY A 340 -8.61 5.55 17.94
CA GLY A 340 -7.50 5.33 18.86
C GLY A 340 -6.80 4.00 18.57
N ASP A 341 -6.87 3.10 19.53
CA ASP A 341 -6.26 1.77 19.50
C ASP A 341 -7.28 0.63 19.35
N THR A 342 -8.54 0.95 19.06
CA THR A 342 -9.63 -0.03 19.02
C THR A 342 -10.37 0.01 17.67
N ILE A 343 -10.71 -1.17 17.17
CA ILE A 343 -11.58 -1.40 16.01
C ILE A 343 -12.66 -2.36 16.47
N SER A 344 -13.93 -1.97 16.37
CA SER A 344 -15.06 -2.84 16.77
C SER A 344 -16.15 -2.82 15.71
N GLY A 345 -16.92 -3.90 15.64
CA GLY A 345 -18.07 -4.02 14.76
C GLY A 345 -18.77 -5.36 14.91
N THR A 346 -19.86 -5.53 14.17
CA THR A 346 -20.65 -6.74 14.12
C THR A 346 -20.60 -7.34 12.72
N ILE A 347 -20.60 -8.66 12.60
CA ILE A 347 -20.65 -9.36 11.32
C ILE A 347 -21.57 -10.56 11.43
N THR A 348 -22.34 -10.81 10.35
CA THR A 348 -23.21 -11.99 10.28
C THR A 348 -22.83 -12.82 9.06
N THR A 349 -22.42 -14.07 9.26
CA THR A 349 -22.02 -15.00 8.21
C THR A 349 -22.96 -16.19 8.14
N GLU A 350 -23.24 -16.68 6.93
CA GLU A 350 -24.09 -17.88 6.73
C GLU A 350 -23.30 -19.18 6.87
N LYS A 351 -21.98 -19.15 6.69
CA LYS A 351 -21.08 -20.29 6.72
C LYS A 351 -19.85 -20.01 7.57
N ASP A 352 -19.22 -21.09 8.02
CA ASP A 352 -17.89 -21.02 8.60
C ASP A 352 -16.88 -20.52 7.55
N GLY A 353 -15.93 -19.71 7.98
CA GLY A 353 -14.94 -19.10 7.10
C GLY A 353 -13.88 -18.34 7.89
N TRP A 354 -13.38 -17.28 7.30
CA TRP A 354 -12.37 -16.41 7.88
C TRP A 354 -12.80 -14.95 7.83
N PHE A 355 -12.56 -14.24 8.93
CA PHE A 355 -12.62 -12.79 8.96
C PHE A 355 -11.23 -12.21 8.67
N VAL A 356 -11.16 -11.22 7.80
CA VAL A 356 -9.95 -10.50 7.42
C VAL A 356 -10.09 -9.03 7.78
N LEU A 357 -9.02 -8.49 8.33
CA LEU A 357 -8.88 -7.07 8.56
C LEU A 357 -7.69 -6.55 7.73
N SER A 358 -7.91 -5.73 6.71
CA SER A 358 -6.86 -5.18 5.84
C SER A 358 -6.02 -4.09 6.55
N VAL A 359 -5.56 -4.44 7.76
CA VAL A 359 -4.62 -3.69 8.60
C VAL A 359 -3.34 -4.51 8.69
N PRO A 360 -2.16 -3.90 8.56
CA PRO A 360 -0.89 -4.63 8.59
C PRO A 360 -0.74 -5.49 9.85
N TYR A 361 -0.33 -6.74 9.66
CA TYR A 361 -0.09 -7.69 10.76
C TYR A 361 0.98 -7.17 11.71
N ASP A 362 0.68 -7.17 13.00
CA ASP A 362 1.60 -6.84 14.09
C ASP A 362 1.25 -7.66 15.33
N THR A 363 2.24 -8.02 16.11
CA THR A 363 2.08 -8.81 17.35
C THR A 363 1.49 -8.01 18.52
N GLY A 364 1.30 -6.71 18.36
CA GLY A 364 0.69 -5.82 19.35
C GLY A 364 -0.83 -5.87 19.39
N PHE A 365 -1.47 -6.60 18.46
CA PHE A 365 -2.92 -6.75 18.46
C PHE A 365 -3.39 -7.81 19.45
N THR A 366 -4.59 -7.60 19.98
CA THR A 366 -5.43 -8.61 20.61
C THR A 366 -6.81 -8.54 19.97
N VAL A 367 -7.49 -9.68 19.86
CA VAL A 367 -8.84 -9.74 19.30
C VAL A 367 -9.76 -10.56 20.19
N THR A 368 -10.99 -10.07 20.35
CA THR A 368 -12.07 -10.84 20.96
C THR A 368 -13.21 -11.04 19.98
N VAL A 369 -13.79 -12.24 20.01
CA VAL A 369 -15.03 -12.58 19.32
C VAL A 369 -16.06 -12.90 20.40
N ASP A 370 -17.18 -12.18 20.44
CA ASP A 370 -18.22 -12.30 21.45
C ASP A 370 -17.67 -12.18 22.89
N GLY A 371 -16.71 -11.28 23.09
CA GLY A 371 -16.04 -11.03 24.37
C GLY A 371 -15.00 -12.07 24.77
N LYS A 372 -14.75 -13.10 23.94
CA LYS A 372 -13.75 -14.16 24.20
C LYS A 372 -12.50 -13.92 23.36
N GLU A 373 -11.33 -13.88 24.00
CA GLU A 373 -10.06 -13.74 23.30
C GLU A 373 -9.81 -14.90 22.33
N THR A 374 -9.38 -14.58 21.12
CA THR A 374 -9.16 -15.50 20.01
C THR A 374 -7.76 -15.27 19.43
N ALA A 375 -7.11 -16.34 19.01
CA ALA A 375 -5.84 -16.24 18.27
C ALA A 375 -6.09 -15.70 16.86
N TYR A 376 -5.14 -14.93 16.33
CA TYR A 376 -5.16 -14.40 14.97
C TYR A 376 -3.91 -14.79 14.20
N GLU A 377 -4.04 -14.82 12.88
CA GLU A 377 -3.01 -15.22 11.94
C GLU A 377 -2.63 -14.09 11.00
N ASN A 378 -1.45 -14.23 10.35
CA ASN A 378 -1.06 -13.39 9.23
C ASN A 378 -1.67 -13.96 7.95
N VAL A 379 -2.74 -13.37 7.46
CA VAL A 379 -3.41 -13.76 6.21
C VAL A 379 -3.10 -12.80 5.08
N ASN A 380 -3.33 -13.22 3.83
CA ASN A 380 -3.00 -12.41 2.65
C ASN A 380 -1.59 -11.81 2.70
N LEU A 381 -0.62 -12.57 3.22
CA LEU A 381 0.80 -12.23 3.38
C LEU A 381 1.10 -11.06 4.33
N ALA A 382 0.13 -10.20 4.64
CA ALA A 382 0.40 -8.96 5.36
C ALA A 382 -0.68 -8.52 6.35
N PHE A 383 -1.83 -9.18 6.42
CA PHE A 383 -3.00 -8.70 7.13
C PHE A 383 -3.40 -9.60 8.30
N LEU A 384 -4.34 -9.11 9.09
CA LEU A 384 -4.86 -9.81 10.26
C LEU A 384 -6.05 -10.68 9.86
N GLY A 385 -6.08 -11.93 10.33
CA GLY A 385 -7.22 -12.83 10.11
C GLY A 385 -7.53 -13.71 11.31
N ILE A 386 -8.81 -14.06 11.46
CA ILE A 386 -9.29 -15.01 12.46
C ILE A 386 -10.26 -16.00 11.83
N PRO A 387 -10.29 -17.28 12.24
CA PRO A 387 -11.36 -18.18 11.87
C PRO A 387 -12.68 -17.68 12.50
N LEU A 388 -13.76 -17.78 11.74
CA LEU A 388 -15.08 -17.32 12.13
C LEU A 388 -16.13 -18.39 11.80
N SER A 389 -16.94 -18.78 12.79
CA SER A 389 -18.07 -19.68 12.56
C SER A 389 -19.25 -18.96 11.90
N ALA A 390 -20.19 -19.71 11.37
CA ALA A 390 -21.48 -19.17 10.94
C ALA A 390 -22.23 -18.57 12.15
N GLY A 391 -22.88 -17.43 11.92
CA GLY A 391 -23.62 -16.71 12.97
C GLY A 391 -23.37 -15.22 12.97
N THR A 392 -23.91 -14.55 13.98
CA THR A 392 -23.69 -13.13 14.24
C THR A 392 -22.66 -13.00 15.37
N HIS A 393 -21.61 -12.25 15.11
CA HIS A 393 -20.48 -12.08 16.02
C HIS A 393 -20.14 -10.62 16.23
N GLU A 394 -19.81 -10.26 17.48
CA GLU A 394 -19.16 -9.00 17.83
C GLU A 394 -17.65 -9.20 17.81
N ILE A 395 -16.93 -8.41 16.99
CA ILE A 395 -15.47 -8.48 16.86
C ILE A 395 -14.87 -7.19 17.41
N VAL A 396 -13.88 -7.32 18.31
CA VAL A 396 -13.16 -6.17 18.87
C VAL A 396 -11.66 -6.43 18.79
N TRP A 397 -10.97 -5.61 18.03
CA TRP A 397 -9.51 -5.56 17.94
C TRP A 397 -8.98 -4.41 18.79
N THR A 398 -7.90 -4.64 19.53
CA THR A 398 -7.21 -3.61 20.31
C THR A 398 -5.73 -3.70 20.06
N TYR A 399 -5.06 -2.55 19.85
CA TYR A 399 -3.63 -2.48 19.57
C TYR A 399 -2.84 -1.85 20.70
N HIS A 400 -1.80 -2.54 21.13
CA HIS A 400 -0.84 -2.04 22.09
C HIS A 400 0.57 -2.21 21.53
N ALA A 401 1.25 -1.09 21.23
CA ALA A 401 2.59 -1.14 20.66
C ALA A 401 3.54 -2.01 21.51
N PRO A 402 4.18 -3.03 20.91
CA PRO A 402 5.10 -3.92 21.62
C PRO A 402 6.19 -3.14 22.34
N GLY A 403 6.43 -3.46 23.62
CA GLY A 403 7.44 -2.79 24.44
C GLY A 403 7.02 -1.45 25.05
N ALA A 404 5.90 -0.85 24.67
CA ALA A 404 5.46 0.47 25.18
C ALA A 404 5.25 0.45 26.72
N ALA A 405 4.64 -0.60 27.25
CA ALA A 405 4.45 -0.77 28.69
C ALA A 405 5.78 -0.90 29.44
N THR A 406 6.72 -1.63 28.88
CA THR A 406 8.08 -1.79 29.43
C THR A 406 8.84 -0.47 29.36
N GLY A 407 8.77 0.25 28.24
CA GLY A 407 9.37 1.57 28.09
C GLY A 407 8.84 2.59 29.08
N LYS A 408 7.53 2.62 29.31
CA LYS A 408 6.90 3.48 30.33
C LYS A 408 7.42 3.14 31.74
N LYS A 409 7.52 1.85 32.09
CA LYS A 409 8.08 1.43 33.40
C LYS A 409 9.54 1.88 33.57
N ILE A 410 10.38 1.65 32.57
CA ILE A 410 11.79 2.08 32.58
C ILE A 410 11.88 3.60 32.74
N THR A 411 11.10 4.36 32.00
CA THR A 411 11.07 5.84 32.07
C THR A 411 10.70 6.32 33.48
N LEU A 412 9.65 5.75 34.10
CA LEU A 412 9.22 6.10 35.43
C LEU A 412 10.29 5.78 36.48
N ILE A 413 10.91 4.60 36.41
CA ILE A 413 12.00 4.20 37.32
C ILE A 413 13.20 5.17 37.16
N THR A 414 13.59 5.46 35.93
CA THR A 414 14.72 6.38 35.65
C THR A 414 14.42 7.78 36.15
N ALA A 415 13.20 8.30 35.92
CA ALA A 415 12.78 9.59 36.44
C ALA A 415 12.81 9.62 37.97
N GLY A 416 12.32 8.57 38.64
CA GLY A 416 12.42 8.43 40.08
C GLY A 416 13.86 8.44 40.62
N MET A 417 14.77 7.70 39.96
CA MET A 417 16.21 7.71 40.31
C MET A 417 16.84 9.08 40.13
N LEU A 418 16.52 9.78 39.05
CA LEU A 418 17.03 11.15 38.82
C LEU A 418 16.52 12.13 39.89
N LEU A 419 15.26 12.06 40.28
CA LEU A 419 14.72 12.89 41.34
C LEU A 419 15.38 12.58 42.69
N LEU A 420 15.58 11.32 43.02
CA LEU A 420 16.31 10.91 44.23
C LEU A 420 17.75 11.41 44.21
N TRP A 421 18.45 11.26 43.10
CA TRP A 421 19.83 11.77 42.94
C TRP A 421 19.89 13.28 43.09
N ALA A 422 18.97 14.02 42.47
CA ALA A 422 18.88 15.48 42.59
C ALA A 422 18.60 15.91 44.05
N GLY A 423 17.69 15.22 44.73
CA GLY A 423 17.38 15.48 46.15
C GLY A 423 18.57 15.22 47.08
N LEU A 424 19.25 14.08 46.87
CA LEU A 424 20.48 13.76 47.63
C LEU A 424 21.60 14.78 47.38
N SER A 425 21.83 15.16 46.10
CA SER A 425 22.83 16.13 45.72
C SER A 425 22.55 17.51 46.34
N TYR A 426 21.28 17.93 46.31
CA TYR A 426 20.86 19.17 46.97
C TYR A 426 21.07 19.11 48.48
N GLY A 427 20.72 18.01 49.15
CA GLY A 427 20.92 17.82 50.59
C GLY A 427 22.40 17.85 50.99
N ILE A 428 23.28 17.25 50.17
CA ILE A 428 24.75 17.30 50.39
C ILE A 428 25.27 18.72 50.22
N GLN A 429 24.88 19.41 49.15
CA GLN A 429 25.31 20.81 48.92
C GLN A 429 24.87 21.76 50.05
N ARG A 430 23.64 21.60 50.53
CA ARG A 430 23.11 22.39 51.65
C ARG A 430 23.91 22.15 52.91
N LYS A 431 24.17 20.89 53.27
CA LYS A 431 25.03 20.56 54.44
C LYS A 431 26.45 21.10 54.33
N GLN A 432 27.04 21.12 53.13
CA GLN A 432 28.35 21.71 52.91
C GLN A 432 28.35 23.24 53.04
N SER A 433 27.29 23.90 52.56
CA SER A 433 27.10 25.34 52.71
C SER A 433 26.91 25.75 54.18
N GLU A 434 26.08 25.00 54.95
CA GLU A 434 25.89 25.24 56.37
C GLU A 434 27.19 25.05 57.17
N ARG A 435 28.03 24.07 56.83
CA ARG A 435 29.37 23.90 57.47
C ARG A 435 30.38 25.03 57.15
N ARG A 436 30.28 25.65 55.96
CA ARG A 436 31.14 26.78 55.58
C ARG A 436 30.76 28.11 56.27
N ILE A 437 29.52 28.22 56.73
CA ILE A 437 29.03 29.39 57.43
C ILE A 437 29.40 29.32 58.93
N LEU A 438 29.62 28.11 59.47
CA LEU A 438 29.96 27.88 60.88
C LEU A 438 31.47 27.74 61.16
N SER A 439 32.28 27.77 60.12
CA SER A 439 33.77 27.87 60.21
C SER A 439 34.27 29.30 59.88
#